data_e7b5368c857e81a9014e5e55fdb6479c
#
_entry.id   e7b5368c857e81a9014e5e55fdb6479c
#
_cell.length_a   1.000
_cell.length_b   1.000
_cell.length_c   1.000
_cell.angle_alpha   90.00
_cell.angle_beta   90.00
_cell.angle_gamma   90.00
#
_symmetry.space_group_name_H-M   'P 1'
#
loop_
_entity.id
_entity.type
_entity.pdbx_description
1 polymer ?
#
loop_
_entity_poly.entity_id
_entity_poly.type
_entity_poly.pdbx_seq_one_letter_code
_entity_poly.pdbx_strand_id
1 'polypeptide(L)'
;MGTTTVVATARRALGPAGVFLPFSRTSPASADQQREAVGRLERAGVRAVWTNEAVGGKDALVQLAVLLAATERMAFGTAIANIWARAPQTAHGAAALLAQAYPDRFVLGLGVGYPQQAASVGREFGRPVATMRDYLDQLTAPTQLPAPDVAYPKIIGANGPKMLALAGQHADGALPAMTPPELTAQARQLLGPDKLLVIGLAIVADADVGRARTTARQQVAARLGQPGTYSATMARLGYSEQEITEVSDRLVDAIVGYGDPARIAAKVREHLAAGADHVMVMPTGTDFAGGVDQLEQLAPALTELTPQNPLKAS
;
A
#
# COMPACT_ATOMS: atom_id res chain seq x y z
N MET A 1 -12.92 6.08 -20.43
CA MET A 1 -11.44 5.93 -20.51
C MET A 1 -11.08 4.47 -20.28
N GLY A 2 -10.21 3.88 -21.10
CA GLY A 2 -9.81 2.48 -20.92
C GLY A 2 -8.86 2.29 -19.71
N THR A 3 -8.77 1.08 -19.16
CA THR A 3 -7.89 0.69 -18.04
C THR A 3 -6.44 1.17 -18.22
N THR A 4 -5.89 1.06 -19.42
CA THR A 4 -4.52 1.50 -19.73
C THR A 4 -4.30 3.00 -19.49
N THR A 5 -5.29 3.84 -19.76
CA THR A 5 -5.19 5.30 -19.52
C THR A 5 -5.19 5.61 -18.02
N VAL A 6 -6.06 4.97 -17.25
CA VAL A 6 -6.17 5.17 -15.79
C VAL A 6 -4.88 4.74 -15.08
N VAL A 7 -4.32 3.60 -15.44
CA VAL A 7 -3.05 3.09 -14.87
C VAL A 7 -1.87 4.00 -15.24
N ALA A 8 -1.78 4.43 -16.50
CA ALA A 8 -0.70 5.33 -16.93
C ALA A 8 -0.75 6.68 -16.18
N THR A 9 -1.94 7.21 -15.96
CA THR A 9 -2.15 8.44 -15.17
C THR A 9 -1.74 8.22 -13.72
N ALA A 10 -2.17 7.11 -13.09
CA ALA A 10 -1.77 6.78 -11.72
C ALA A 10 -0.25 6.65 -11.56
N ARG A 11 0.44 5.98 -12.50
CA ARG A 11 1.91 5.88 -12.49
C ARG A 11 2.58 7.26 -12.49
N ARG A 12 2.09 8.19 -13.32
CA ARG A 12 2.66 9.56 -13.38
C ARG A 12 2.40 10.34 -12.10
N ALA A 13 1.20 10.26 -11.54
CA ALA A 13 0.82 10.99 -10.33
C ALA A 13 1.58 10.47 -9.09
N LEU A 14 1.63 9.16 -8.92
CA LEU A 14 2.29 8.53 -7.78
C LEU A 14 3.82 8.69 -7.83
N GLY A 15 4.43 8.63 -9.02
CA GLY A 15 5.88 8.53 -9.16
C GLY A 15 6.44 7.21 -8.63
N PRO A 16 7.78 7.04 -8.57
CA PRO A 16 8.40 5.77 -8.19
C PRO A 16 8.30 5.46 -6.69
N ALA A 17 8.20 6.47 -5.84
CA ALA A 17 8.13 6.30 -4.40
C ALA A 17 7.12 7.25 -3.74
N GLY A 18 6.52 6.78 -2.68
CA GLY A 18 5.64 7.54 -1.79
C GLY A 18 5.73 7.02 -0.36
N VAL A 19 4.89 7.53 0.50
CA VAL A 19 4.94 7.23 1.93
C VAL A 19 3.59 6.73 2.44
N PHE A 20 3.63 5.92 3.46
CA PHE A 20 2.46 5.53 4.23
C PHE A 20 2.37 6.43 5.46
N LEU A 21 1.24 7.11 5.63
CA LEU A 21 1.03 8.00 6.78
C LEU A 21 0.98 7.15 8.06
N PRO A 22 1.86 7.41 9.04
CA PRO A 22 1.91 6.63 10.26
C PRO A 22 0.54 6.58 10.96
N PHE A 23 0.25 5.49 11.64
CA PHE A 23 -0.95 5.38 12.44
C PHE A 23 -0.67 4.69 13.76
N SER A 24 -1.41 5.07 14.79
CA SER A 24 -1.40 4.40 16.09
C SER A 24 -2.76 3.78 16.35
N ARG A 25 -2.76 2.58 16.93
CA ARG A 25 -3.98 1.90 17.36
C ARG A 25 -4.48 2.41 18.71
N THR A 26 -3.60 3.01 19.49
CA THR A 26 -3.87 3.45 20.86
C THR A 26 -4.02 4.97 20.99
N SER A 27 -3.41 5.73 20.09
CA SER A 27 -3.45 7.19 20.07
C SER A 27 -3.59 7.72 18.64
N PRO A 28 -4.81 7.77 18.09
CA PRO A 28 -5.02 8.24 16.73
C PRO A 28 -4.72 9.74 16.61
N ALA A 29 -3.98 10.13 15.57
CA ALA A 29 -3.72 11.53 15.26
C ALA A 29 -5.01 12.27 14.91
N SER A 30 -5.16 13.51 15.38
CA SER A 30 -6.28 14.37 15.03
C SER A 30 -6.27 14.73 13.53
N ALA A 31 -7.40 15.22 13.00
CA ALA A 31 -7.46 15.69 11.62
C ALA A 31 -6.47 16.81 11.33
N ASP A 32 -6.25 17.73 12.30
CA ASP A 32 -5.31 18.82 12.15
C ASP A 32 -3.86 18.34 12.12
N GLN A 33 -3.48 17.41 13.00
CA GLN A 33 -2.15 16.79 12.95
C GLN A 33 -1.90 16.08 11.61
N GLN A 34 -2.92 15.43 11.07
CA GLN A 34 -2.81 14.76 9.77
C GLN A 34 -2.68 15.77 8.61
N ARG A 35 -3.46 16.87 8.60
CA ARG A 35 -3.33 17.96 7.61
C ARG A 35 -1.94 18.61 7.66
N GLU A 36 -1.45 18.91 8.86
CA GLU A 36 -0.12 19.45 9.05
C GLU A 36 0.96 18.51 8.52
N ALA A 37 0.86 17.21 8.84
CA ALA A 37 1.79 16.18 8.40
C ALA A 37 1.86 16.10 6.86
N VAL A 38 0.72 16.02 6.16
CA VAL A 38 0.73 15.95 4.70
C VAL A 38 1.22 17.25 4.06
N GLY A 39 0.93 18.40 4.66
CA GLY A 39 1.49 19.69 4.22
C GLY A 39 3.02 19.76 4.37
N ARG A 40 3.58 19.23 5.45
CA ARG A 40 5.03 19.09 5.63
C ARG A 40 5.64 18.17 4.56
N LEU A 41 5.05 16.99 4.36
CA LEU A 41 5.50 16.01 3.38
C LEU A 41 5.40 16.54 1.93
N GLU A 42 4.36 17.30 1.59
CA GLU A 42 4.24 17.94 0.27
C GLU A 42 5.33 18.99 0.04
N ARG A 43 5.63 19.81 1.06
CA ARG A 43 6.76 20.77 0.99
C ARG A 43 8.12 20.09 0.87
N ALA A 44 8.28 18.91 1.48
CA ALA A 44 9.47 18.08 1.35
C ALA A 44 9.58 17.35 -0.02
N GLY A 45 8.59 17.52 -0.92
CA GLY A 45 8.60 16.96 -2.26
C GLY A 45 7.98 15.56 -2.38
N VAL A 46 7.38 15.01 -1.32
CA VAL A 46 6.67 13.73 -1.39
C VAL A 46 5.46 13.86 -2.32
N ARG A 47 5.36 12.94 -3.28
CA ARG A 47 4.33 12.98 -4.34
C ARG A 47 3.09 12.16 -4.03
N ALA A 48 3.22 11.12 -3.21
CA ALA A 48 2.13 10.21 -2.91
C ALA A 48 2.09 9.81 -1.43
N VAL A 49 0.89 9.81 -0.85
CA VAL A 49 0.64 9.37 0.53
C VAL A 49 -0.44 8.29 0.53
N TRP A 50 -0.21 7.26 1.32
CA TRP A 50 -1.10 6.13 1.50
C TRP A 50 -1.61 6.05 2.93
N THR A 51 -2.86 5.64 3.10
CA THR A 51 -3.45 5.42 4.42
C THR A 51 -4.15 4.06 4.47
N ASN A 52 -4.36 3.53 5.67
CA ASN A 52 -5.14 2.32 5.86
C ASN A 52 -6.50 2.60 6.49
N GLU A 53 -7.34 1.58 6.48
CA GLU A 53 -8.60 1.56 7.20
C GLU A 53 -8.63 0.40 8.19
N ALA A 54 -9.08 0.69 9.40
CA ALA A 54 -9.46 -0.31 10.38
C ALA A 54 -10.96 -0.22 10.62
N VAL A 55 -11.67 -1.34 10.48
CA VAL A 55 -13.12 -1.41 10.75
C VAL A 55 -13.41 -0.95 12.17
N GLY A 56 -14.34 -0.02 12.33
CA GLY A 56 -14.66 0.61 13.61
C GLY A 56 -13.76 1.77 14.01
N GLY A 57 -12.71 2.06 13.22
CA GLY A 57 -11.85 3.23 13.36
C GLY A 57 -12.24 4.36 12.39
N LYS A 58 -11.23 5.08 11.90
CA LYS A 58 -11.43 6.14 10.90
C LYS A 58 -11.83 5.56 9.54
N ASP A 59 -12.79 6.18 8.88
CA ASP A 59 -13.14 5.88 7.49
C ASP A 59 -12.02 6.40 6.56
N ALA A 60 -11.46 5.51 5.73
CA ALA A 60 -10.33 5.86 4.87
C ALA A 60 -10.70 6.86 3.78
N LEU A 61 -11.90 6.78 3.20
CA LEU A 61 -12.30 7.67 2.10
C LEU A 61 -12.63 9.07 2.62
N VAL A 62 -13.26 9.18 3.80
CA VAL A 62 -13.45 10.46 4.49
C VAL A 62 -12.10 11.06 4.89
N GLN A 63 -11.18 10.25 5.42
CA GLN A 63 -9.81 10.70 5.70
C GLN A 63 -9.14 11.26 4.45
N LEU A 64 -9.20 10.54 3.32
CA LEU A 64 -8.59 11.03 2.07
C LEU A 64 -9.24 12.32 1.56
N ALA A 65 -10.55 12.51 1.73
CA ALA A 65 -11.19 13.79 1.39
C ALA A 65 -10.58 14.97 2.17
N VAL A 66 -10.34 14.76 3.47
CA VAL A 66 -9.72 15.77 4.36
C VAL A 66 -8.27 16.07 3.94
N LEU A 67 -7.49 15.04 3.58
CA LEU A 67 -6.07 15.18 3.22
C LEU A 67 -5.89 15.75 1.80
N LEU A 68 -6.73 15.35 0.85
CA LEU A 68 -6.74 15.88 -0.52
C LEU A 68 -7.08 17.38 -0.52
N ALA A 69 -8.02 17.80 0.33
CA ALA A 69 -8.38 19.23 0.49
C ALA A 69 -7.26 20.06 1.14
N ALA A 70 -6.35 19.44 1.88
CA ALA A 70 -5.24 20.09 2.57
C ALA A 70 -3.95 20.18 1.73
N THR A 71 -3.94 19.66 0.50
CA THR A 71 -2.76 19.56 -0.37
C THR A 71 -3.13 19.97 -1.80
N GLU A 72 -2.14 20.41 -2.59
CA GLU A 72 -2.37 20.91 -3.95
C GLU A 72 -2.06 19.89 -5.05
N ARG A 73 -0.99 19.11 -4.90
CA ARG A 73 -0.44 18.25 -5.95
C ARG A 73 -0.29 16.79 -5.55
N MET A 74 -0.28 16.52 -4.25
CA MET A 74 -0.04 15.20 -3.72
C MET A 74 -1.15 14.22 -4.09
N ALA A 75 -0.79 13.04 -4.56
CA ALA A 75 -1.71 11.94 -4.80
C ALA A 75 -1.93 11.11 -3.52
N PHE A 76 -3.12 10.55 -3.38
CA PHE A 76 -3.47 9.74 -2.22
C PHE A 76 -4.03 8.38 -2.62
N GLY A 77 -3.72 7.36 -1.83
CA GLY A 77 -4.30 6.04 -2.00
C GLY A 77 -4.65 5.37 -0.68
N THR A 78 -5.53 4.39 -0.75
CA THR A 78 -5.80 3.52 0.39
C THR A 78 -4.95 2.24 0.31
N ALA A 79 -4.29 1.90 1.41
CA ALA A 79 -3.43 0.70 1.53
C ALA A 79 -3.71 -0.06 2.84
N ILE A 80 -4.91 -0.54 2.97
CA ILE A 80 -6.05 -0.67 2.07
C ILE A 80 -7.32 -0.10 2.71
N ALA A 81 -8.32 0.29 1.90
CA ALA A 81 -9.70 0.42 2.35
C ALA A 81 -10.28 -0.99 2.56
N ASN A 82 -10.92 -1.18 3.70
CA ASN A 82 -11.41 -2.49 4.10
C ASN A 82 -12.79 -2.78 3.49
N ILE A 83 -12.95 -3.91 2.79
CA ILE A 83 -14.23 -4.26 2.14
C ILE A 83 -15.38 -4.49 3.13
N TRP A 84 -15.09 -4.70 4.41
CA TRP A 84 -16.12 -4.87 5.46
C TRP A 84 -16.63 -3.53 6.00
N ALA A 85 -15.92 -2.42 5.76
CA ALA A 85 -16.29 -1.11 6.29
C ALA A 85 -17.55 -0.54 5.64
N ARG A 86 -17.83 -0.87 4.36
CA ARG A 86 -18.98 -0.33 3.62
C ARG A 86 -19.42 -1.23 2.47
N ALA A 87 -20.66 -1.02 2.02
CA ALA A 87 -21.18 -1.70 0.83
C ALA A 87 -20.38 -1.30 -0.43
N PRO A 88 -20.22 -2.22 -1.41
CA PRO A 88 -19.44 -1.95 -2.63
C PRO A 88 -19.92 -0.70 -3.39
N GLN A 89 -21.21 -0.52 -3.55
CA GLN A 89 -21.82 0.61 -4.26
C GLN A 89 -21.54 1.94 -3.54
N THR A 90 -21.57 1.93 -2.19
CA THR A 90 -21.19 3.12 -1.38
C THR A 90 -19.70 3.44 -1.52
N ALA A 91 -18.84 2.41 -1.56
CA ALA A 91 -17.42 2.60 -1.81
C ALA A 91 -17.15 3.18 -3.20
N HIS A 92 -17.88 2.71 -4.23
CA HIS A 92 -17.80 3.24 -5.58
C HIS A 92 -18.22 4.71 -5.64
N GLY A 93 -19.39 5.06 -5.09
CA GLY A 93 -19.89 6.44 -5.09
C GLY A 93 -18.91 7.41 -4.42
N ALA A 94 -18.34 7.03 -3.27
CA ALA A 94 -17.35 7.84 -2.58
C ALA A 94 -16.03 7.95 -3.37
N ALA A 95 -15.54 6.86 -3.96
CA ALA A 95 -14.33 6.84 -4.77
C ALA A 95 -14.49 7.69 -6.06
N ALA A 96 -15.62 7.57 -6.75
CA ALA A 96 -15.93 8.37 -7.93
C ALA A 96 -16.03 9.86 -7.61
N LEU A 97 -16.64 10.22 -6.47
CA LEU A 97 -16.71 11.61 -6.03
C LEU A 97 -15.32 12.17 -5.70
N LEU A 98 -14.46 11.42 -5.03
CA LEU A 98 -13.08 11.81 -4.75
C LEU A 98 -12.29 12.01 -6.05
N ALA A 99 -12.42 11.09 -7.01
CA ALA A 99 -11.73 11.18 -8.30
C ALA A 99 -12.24 12.36 -9.15
N GLN A 100 -13.53 12.70 -9.05
CA GLN A 100 -14.10 13.87 -9.70
C GLN A 100 -13.61 15.19 -9.08
N ALA A 101 -13.59 15.26 -7.73
CA ALA A 101 -13.17 16.44 -6.99
C ALA A 101 -11.65 16.69 -7.08
N TYR A 102 -10.86 15.63 -7.21
CA TYR A 102 -9.40 15.66 -7.23
C TYR A 102 -8.85 14.83 -8.39
N PRO A 103 -8.98 15.31 -9.64
CA PRO A 103 -8.54 14.56 -10.82
C PRO A 103 -7.09 14.09 -10.72
N ASP A 104 -6.85 12.83 -11.08
CA ASP A 104 -5.55 12.17 -11.13
C ASP A 104 -4.83 12.01 -9.78
N ARG A 105 -5.46 12.42 -8.66
CA ARG A 105 -4.83 12.41 -7.32
C ARG A 105 -5.34 11.31 -6.40
N PHE A 106 -6.13 10.37 -6.88
CA PHE A 106 -6.76 9.34 -6.05
C PHE A 106 -6.57 7.92 -6.61
N VAL A 107 -6.25 6.95 -5.73
CA VAL A 107 -6.18 5.51 -6.02
C VAL A 107 -6.96 4.74 -4.96
N LEU A 108 -7.92 3.93 -5.39
CA LEU A 108 -8.65 3.03 -4.48
C LEU A 108 -7.91 1.70 -4.33
N GLY A 109 -7.25 1.49 -3.20
CA GLY A 109 -6.70 0.20 -2.81
C GLY A 109 -7.66 -0.53 -1.86
N LEU A 110 -8.12 -1.72 -2.22
CA LEU A 110 -9.08 -2.52 -1.47
C LEU A 110 -8.42 -3.75 -0.85
N GLY A 111 -8.91 -4.22 0.29
CA GLY A 111 -8.41 -5.44 0.91
C GLY A 111 -9.46 -6.18 1.71
N VAL A 112 -9.32 -7.52 1.77
CA VAL A 112 -10.21 -8.38 2.56
C VAL A 112 -9.92 -8.30 4.06
N GLY A 113 -8.80 -7.72 4.49
CA GLY A 113 -8.42 -7.68 5.90
C GLY A 113 -8.32 -9.07 6.54
N TYR A 114 -8.85 -9.18 7.76
CA TYR A 114 -8.75 -10.36 8.60
C TYR A 114 -10.13 -10.82 9.09
N PRO A 115 -10.30 -12.11 9.50
CA PRO A 115 -11.57 -12.65 9.98
C PRO A 115 -12.19 -11.84 11.11
N GLN A 116 -11.39 -11.30 12.02
CA GLN A 116 -11.87 -10.50 13.15
C GLN A 116 -12.55 -9.19 12.68
N GLN A 117 -12.12 -8.63 11.55
CA GLN A 117 -12.72 -7.41 10.99
C GLN A 117 -14.08 -7.69 10.35
N ALA A 118 -14.26 -8.83 9.69
CA ALA A 118 -15.56 -9.26 9.20
C ALA A 118 -16.52 -9.53 10.37
N ALA A 119 -16.05 -10.28 11.38
CA ALA A 119 -16.84 -10.61 12.56
C ALA A 119 -17.28 -9.36 13.36
N SER A 120 -16.43 -8.31 13.42
CA SER A 120 -16.76 -7.07 14.14
C SER A 120 -17.95 -6.30 13.56
N VAL A 121 -18.35 -6.59 12.31
CA VAL A 121 -19.52 -6.02 11.64
C VAL A 121 -20.61 -7.09 11.36
N GLY A 122 -20.55 -8.23 12.05
CA GLY A 122 -21.54 -9.30 11.93
C GLY A 122 -21.51 -10.02 10.59
N ARG A 123 -20.38 -10.05 9.90
CA ARG A 123 -20.21 -10.72 8.60
C ARG A 123 -19.29 -11.92 8.69
N GLU A 124 -19.54 -12.91 7.84
CA GLU A 124 -18.66 -14.05 7.65
C GLU A 124 -17.51 -13.69 6.71
N PHE A 125 -16.29 -14.06 7.08
CA PHE A 125 -15.08 -13.77 6.28
C PHE A 125 -15.06 -14.55 4.96
N GLY A 126 -15.57 -15.78 4.95
CA GLY A 126 -15.68 -16.62 3.78
C GLY A 126 -14.33 -16.99 3.14
N ARG A 127 -14.35 -17.17 1.82
CA ARG A 127 -13.15 -17.46 1.02
C ARG A 127 -12.57 -16.14 0.46
N PRO A 128 -11.40 -15.67 0.90
CA PRO A 128 -10.91 -14.32 0.62
C PRO A 128 -10.92 -13.93 -0.87
N VAL A 129 -10.53 -14.85 -1.77
CA VAL A 129 -10.50 -14.57 -3.22
C VAL A 129 -11.90 -14.46 -3.81
N ALA A 130 -12.84 -15.32 -3.40
CA ALA A 130 -14.23 -15.23 -3.86
C ALA A 130 -14.90 -13.98 -3.31
N THR A 131 -14.73 -13.70 -2.02
CA THR A 131 -15.27 -12.51 -1.36
C THR A 131 -14.78 -11.22 -2.03
N MET A 132 -13.49 -11.13 -2.37
CA MET A 132 -12.95 -9.97 -3.09
C MET A 132 -13.51 -9.86 -4.50
N ARG A 133 -13.65 -10.98 -5.22
CA ARG A 133 -14.26 -10.98 -6.56
C ARG A 133 -15.68 -10.45 -6.51
N ASP A 134 -16.51 -11.01 -5.62
CA ASP A 134 -17.91 -10.62 -5.48
C ASP A 134 -18.05 -9.13 -5.10
N TYR A 135 -17.12 -8.62 -4.28
CA TYR A 135 -17.07 -7.20 -3.94
C TYR A 135 -16.71 -6.33 -5.15
N LEU A 136 -15.73 -6.73 -5.96
CA LEU A 136 -15.32 -5.98 -7.15
C LEU A 136 -16.42 -5.99 -8.23
N ASP A 137 -17.10 -7.11 -8.41
CA ASP A 137 -18.22 -7.22 -9.36
C ASP A 137 -19.39 -6.31 -8.94
N GLN A 138 -19.70 -6.26 -7.64
CA GLN A 138 -20.73 -5.37 -7.11
C GLN A 138 -20.31 -3.89 -7.08
N LEU A 139 -19.01 -3.59 -6.99
CA LEU A 139 -18.49 -2.22 -6.97
C LEU A 139 -18.87 -1.44 -8.24
N THR A 140 -18.93 -2.13 -9.38
CA THR A 140 -19.24 -1.54 -10.69
C THR A 140 -20.62 -1.94 -11.23
N ALA A 141 -21.42 -2.63 -10.42
CA ALA A 141 -22.78 -3.01 -10.82
C ALA A 141 -23.68 -1.76 -10.95
N PRO A 142 -24.60 -1.74 -11.92
CA PRO A 142 -25.56 -0.66 -12.06
C PRO A 142 -26.38 -0.43 -10.78
N THR A 143 -26.61 0.81 -10.42
CA THR A 143 -27.43 1.24 -9.29
C THR A 143 -28.59 2.10 -9.76
N GLN A 144 -29.65 2.23 -8.92
CA GLN A 144 -30.80 3.09 -9.26
C GLN A 144 -30.41 4.57 -9.40
N LEU A 145 -29.50 5.02 -8.53
CA LEU A 145 -28.94 6.37 -8.60
C LEU A 145 -27.51 6.26 -9.10
N PRO A 146 -27.14 6.98 -10.18
CA PRO A 146 -25.80 6.90 -10.75
C PRO A 146 -24.79 7.56 -9.81
N ALA A 147 -23.61 6.93 -9.67
CA ALA A 147 -22.41 7.59 -9.17
C ALA A 147 -21.84 8.53 -10.24
N PRO A 148 -20.94 9.47 -9.87
CA PRO A 148 -20.21 10.27 -10.87
C PRO A 148 -19.54 9.37 -11.92
N ASP A 149 -19.71 9.70 -13.20
CA ASP A 149 -19.08 8.97 -14.31
C ASP A 149 -17.60 9.42 -14.48
N VAL A 150 -16.77 8.99 -13.53
CA VAL A 150 -15.33 9.28 -13.51
C VAL A 150 -14.56 7.99 -13.25
N ALA A 151 -13.61 7.69 -14.12
CA ALA A 151 -12.72 6.56 -13.95
C ALA A 151 -11.64 6.85 -12.89
N TYR A 152 -11.36 5.87 -12.05
CA TYR A 152 -10.29 5.89 -11.05
C TYR A 152 -9.60 4.53 -10.96
N PRO A 153 -8.28 4.48 -10.60
CA PRO A 153 -7.56 3.22 -10.46
C PRO A 153 -8.06 2.43 -9.25
N LYS A 154 -8.33 1.13 -9.46
CA LYS A 154 -8.70 0.17 -8.40
C LYS A 154 -7.62 -0.88 -8.30
N ILE A 155 -6.94 -0.97 -7.16
CA ILE A 155 -5.93 -2.01 -6.88
C ILE A 155 -6.34 -2.83 -5.66
N ILE A 156 -5.86 -4.06 -5.55
CA ILE A 156 -6.19 -4.91 -4.40
C ILE A 156 -4.96 -5.39 -3.65
N GLY A 157 -5.05 -5.48 -2.33
CA GLY A 157 -4.03 -6.08 -1.48
C GLY A 157 -3.85 -7.56 -1.80
N ALA A 158 -2.65 -7.98 -2.20
CA ALA A 158 -2.41 -9.32 -2.71
C ALA A 158 -0.97 -9.81 -2.50
N ASN A 159 -0.75 -10.75 -1.58
CA ASN A 159 0.54 -11.41 -1.36
C ASN A 159 0.58 -12.84 -1.93
N GLY A 160 -0.57 -13.44 -2.20
CA GLY A 160 -0.66 -14.80 -2.71
C GLY A 160 -1.00 -14.87 -4.21
N PRO A 161 -0.59 -15.94 -4.92
CA PRO A 161 -0.73 -16.05 -6.36
C PRO A 161 -2.19 -16.00 -6.83
N LYS A 162 -3.12 -16.58 -6.08
CA LYS A 162 -4.56 -16.55 -6.43
C LYS A 162 -5.15 -15.15 -6.36
N MET A 163 -4.75 -14.34 -5.37
CA MET A 163 -5.21 -12.95 -5.25
C MET A 163 -4.51 -12.05 -6.28
N LEU A 164 -3.24 -12.30 -6.60
CA LEU A 164 -2.54 -11.62 -7.70
C LEU A 164 -3.19 -11.92 -9.06
N ALA A 165 -3.58 -13.17 -9.31
CA ALA A 165 -4.31 -13.53 -10.52
C ALA A 165 -5.67 -12.82 -10.60
N LEU A 166 -6.41 -12.74 -9.48
CA LEU A 166 -7.65 -11.97 -9.40
C LEU A 166 -7.41 -10.49 -9.70
N ALA A 167 -6.34 -9.89 -9.14
CA ALA A 167 -5.96 -8.50 -9.40
C ALA A 167 -5.74 -8.24 -10.90
N GLY A 168 -5.05 -9.17 -11.58
CA GLY A 168 -4.83 -9.09 -13.03
C GLY A 168 -6.11 -9.11 -13.85
N GLN A 169 -7.13 -9.86 -13.40
CA GLN A 169 -8.39 -10.06 -14.14
C GLN A 169 -9.47 -9.01 -13.81
N HIS A 170 -9.62 -8.62 -12.55
CA HIS A 170 -10.76 -7.84 -12.05
C HIS A 170 -10.38 -6.45 -11.49
N ALA A 171 -9.09 -6.10 -11.41
CA ALA A 171 -8.63 -4.80 -10.92
C ALA A 171 -7.62 -4.15 -11.89
N ASP A 172 -7.25 -2.91 -11.60
CA ASP A 172 -6.25 -2.17 -12.36
C ASP A 172 -4.82 -2.45 -11.85
N GLY A 173 -4.68 -3.22 -10.77
CA GLY A 173 -3.39 -3.57 -10.21
C GLY A 173 -3.45 -4.26 -8.85
N ALA A 174 -2.27 -4.43 -8.24
CA ALA A 174 -2.08 -5.09 -6.96
C ALA A 174 -1.18 -4.31 -6.01
N LEU A 175 -1.35 -4.58 -4.72
CA LEU A 175 -0.58 -4.00 -3.62
C LEU A 175 -0.07 -5.11 -2.71
N PRO A 176 1.03 -5.81 -3.06
CA PRO A 176 1.77 -6.63 -2.11
C PRO A 176 2.44 -5.77 -1.04
N ALA A 177 2.52 -6.27 0.18
CA ALA A 177 3.18 -5.56 1.27
C ALA A 177 4.00 -6.49 2.16
N MET A 178 5.11 -5.97 2.70
CA MET A 178 6.07 -6.71 3.53
C MET A 178 6.54 -8.00 2.84
N THR A 179 7.03 -7.85 1.64
CA THR A 179 7.45 -8.96 0.78
C THR A 179 8.81 -8.62 0.15
N PRO A 180 9.63 -9.63 -0.18
CA PRO A 180 10.92 -9.41 -0.80
C PRO A 180 10.80 -9.06 -2.30
N PRO A 181 11.86 -8.50 -2.93
CA PRO A 181 11.87 -8.16 -4.35
C PRO A 181 11.54 -9.33 -5.29
N GLU A 182 11.84 -10.56 -4.90
CA GLU A 182 11.50 -11.76 -5.65
C GLU A 182 9.98 -11.93 -5.81
N LEU A 183 9.19 -11.60 -4.78
CA LEU A 183 7.74 -11.57 -4.91
C LEU A 183 7.28 -10.44 -5.83
N THR A 184 7.94 -9.29 -5.80
CA THR A 184 7.65 -8.19 -6.71
C THR A 184 7.82 -8.62 -8.17
N ALA A 185 8.91 -9.32 -8.50
CA ALA A 185 9.14 -9.86 -9.83
C ALA A 185 8.06 -10.90 -10.23
N GLN A 186 7.70 -11.82 -9.34
CA GLN A 186 6.61 -12.78 -9.57
C GLN A 186 5.26 -12.07 -9.76
N ALA A 187 4.97 -11.04 -8.95
CA ALA A 187 3.74 -10.26 -9.07
C ALA A 187 3.68 -9.53 -10.42
N ARG A 188 4.78 -8.94 -10.87
CA ARG A 188 4.86 -8.31 -12.19
C ARG A 188 4.62 -9.29 -13.32
N GLN A 189 5.19 -10.49 -13.25
CA GLN A 189 4.96 -11.55 -14.25
C GLN A 189 3.48 -11.97 -14.30
N LEU A 190 2.83 -12.12 -13.14
CA LEU A 190 1.42 -12.52 -13.07
C LEU A 190 0.46 -11.40 -13.52
N LEU A 191 0.78 -10.15 -13.25
CA LEU A 191 -0.06 -9.00 -13.59
C LEU A 191 0.11 -8.54 -15.03
N GLY A 192 1.28 -8.78 -15.63
CA GLY A 192 1.65 -8.19 -16.92
C GLY A 192 2.05 -6.71 -16.80
N PRO A 193 2.49 -6.06 -17.90
CA PRO A 193 3.03 -4.70 -17.89
C PRO A 193 1.97 -3.60 -17.72
N ASP A 194 0.71 -3.87 -18.05
CA ASP A 194 -0.35 -2.87 -18.13
C ASP A 194 -1.03 -2.59 -16.77
N LYS A 195 -0.74 -3.40 -15.75
CA LYS A 195 -1.34 -3.26 -14.42
C LYS A 195 -0.43 -2.49 -13.47
N LEU A 196 -1.04 -1.71 -12.57
CA LEU A 196 -0.31 -0.96 -11.54
C LEU A 196 0.18 -1.91 -10.45
N LEU A 197 1.49 -1.92 -10.18
CA LEU A 197 2.09 -2.68 -9.09
C LEU A 197 2.66 -1.73 -8.04
N VAL A 198 1.97 -1.65 -6.91
CA VAL A 198 2.38 -0.85 -5.74
C VAL A 198 2.93 -1.79 -4.67
N ILE A 199 4.08 -1.48 -4.10
CA ILE A 199 4.69 -2.29 -3.04
C ILE A 199 4.66 -1.55 -1.71
N GLY A 200 4.19 -2.21 -0.66
CA GLY A 200 4.31 -1.72 0.72
C GLY A 200 5.60 -2.21 1.37
N LEU A 201 6.58 -1.34 1.53
CA LEU A 201 7.87 -1.62 2.15
C LEU A 201 7.90 -1.09 3.58
N ALA A 202 7.96 -2.00 4.57
CA ALA A 202 8.21 -1.60 5.96
C ALA A 202 9.63 -1.03 6.10
N ILE A 203 9.76 0.06 6.86
CA ILE A 203 11.06 0.67 7.10
C ILE A 203 11.34 0.92 8.59
N VAL A 204 12.62 0.87 8.97
CA VAL A 204 13.15 1.29 10.26
C VAL A 204 14.28 2.28 10.02
N ALA A 205 13.97 3.59 10.11
CA ALA A 205 14.94 4.65 9.91
C ALA A 205 15.74 4.88 11.21
N ASP A 206 17.01 4.48 11.21
CA ASP A 206 17.94 4.66 12.32
C ASP A 206 19.37 4.66 11.77
N ALA A 207 20.19 5.65 12.18
CA ALA A 207 21.59 5.75 11.76
C ALA A 207 22.46 4.59 12.28
N ASP A 208 22.09 3.99 13.42
CA ASP A 208 22.71 2.78 13.94
C ASP A 208 22.10 1.55 13.28
N VAL A 209 22.82 0.97 12.33
CA VAL A 209 22.39 -0.19 11.54
C VAL A 209 22.11 -1.43 12.39
N GLY A 210 22.86 -1.63 13.48
CA GLY A 210 22.65 -2.77 14.39
C GLY A 210 21.32 -2.67 15.14
N ARG A 211 21.04 -1.48 15.70
CA ARG A 211 19.76 -1.18 16.35
C ARG A 211 18.60 -1.22 15.36
N ALA A 212 18.77 -0.63 14.18
CA ALA A 212 17.79 -0.70 13.10
C ALA A 212 17.43 -2.14 12.74
N ARG A 213 18.42 -3.02 12.53
CA ARG A 213 18.20 -4.44 12.22
C ARG A 213 17.49 -5.17 13.36
N THR A 214 17.85 -4.89 14.62
CA THR A 214 17.19 -5.49 15.79
C THR A 214 15.72 -5.13 15.82
N THR A 215 15.39 -3.86 15.62
CA THR A 215 14.00 -3.36 15.54
C THR A 215 13.26 -3.99 14.35
N ALA A 216 13.89 -4.04 13.18
CA ALA A 216 13.33 -4.68 11.98
C ALA A 216 12.99 -6.15 12.24
N ARG A 217 13.89 -6.92 12.88
CA ARG A 217 13.64 -8.32 13.26
C ARG A 217 12.42 -8.46 14.16
N GLN A 218 12.26 -7.60 15.15
CA GLN A 218 11.09 -7.62 16.04
C GLN A 218 9.79 -7.37 15.27
N GLN A 219 9.79 -6.43 14.31
CA GLN A 219 8.63 -6.15 13.45
C GLN A 219 8.28 -7.34 12.56
N VAL A 220 9.28 -7.99 11.97
CA VAL A 220 9.09 -9.19 11.16
C VAL A 220 8.53 -10.34 12.01
N ALA A 221 9.11 -10.59 13.19
CA ALA A 221 8.64 -11.62 14.12
C ALA A 221 7.18 -11.38 14.51
N ALA A 222 6.82 -10.16 14.88
CA ALA A 222 5.44 -9.79 15.23
C ALA A 222 4.47 -10.01 14.06
N ARG A 223 4.93 -9.82 12.82
CA ARG A 223 4.10 -10.01 11.62
C ARG A 223 3.92 -11.48 11.27
N LEU A 224 4.99 -12.27 11.32
CA LEU A 224 4.96 -13.71 11.04
C LEU A 224 4.17 -14.49 12.10
N GLY A 225 4.15 -14.01 13.34
CA GLY A 225 3.37 -14.60 14.44
C GLY A 225 1.87 -14.34 14.34
N GLN A 226 1.40 -13.47 13.45
CA GLN A 226 -0.03 -13.22 13.25
C GLN A 226 -0.65 -14.28 12.32
N PRO A 227 -1.92 -14.67 12.55
CA PRO A 227 -2.65 -15.50 11.60
C PRO A 227 -2.66 -14.85 10.22
N GLY A 228 -2.27 -15.59 9.18
CA GLY A 228 -2.28 -15.06 7.82
C GLY A 228 -1.37 -15.83 6.87
N THR A 229 -1.15 -15.26 5.70
CA THR A 229 -0.43 -15.90 4.60
C THR A 229 1.07 -15.59 4.53
N TYR A 230 1.60 -14.80 5.46
CA TYR A 230 3.01 -14.33 5.37
C TYR A 230 4.02 -15.48 5.47
N SER A 231 3.94 -16.32 6.51
CA SER A 231 4.82 -17.48 6.66
C SER A 231 4.73 -18.44 5.47
N ALA A 232 3.50 -18.74 5.02
CA ALA A 232 3.30 -19.59 3.84
C ALA A 232 3.85 -18.92 2.54
N THR A 233 3.80 -17.61 2.45
CA THR A 233 4.40 -16.87 1.33
C THR A 233 5.91 -16.96 1.36
N MET A 234 6.56 -16.80 2.52
CA MET A 234 8.01 -16.93 2.66
C MET A 234 8.47 -18.36 2.35
N ALA A 235 7.77 -19.39 2.86
CA ALA A 235 8.07 -20.78 2.54
C ALA A 235 8.01 -21.05 1.03
N ARG A 236 7.00 -20.52 0.34
CA ARG A 236 6.89 -20.64 -1.12
C ARG A 236 8.02 -19.92 -1.88
N LEU A 237 8.60 -18.87 -1.31
CA LEU A 237 9.75 -18.16 -1.86
C LEU A 237 11.09 -18.80 -1.54
N GLY A 238 11.08 -19.98 -0.86
CA GLY A 238 12.28 -20.75 -0.59
C GLY A 238 12.99 -20.42 0.72
N TYR A 239 12.31 -19.72 1.64
CA TYR A 239 12.80 -19.61 3.02
C TYR A 239 12.45 -20.88 3.78
N SER A 240 13.44 -21.46 4.49
CA SER A 240 13.23 -22.66 5.29
C SER A 240 12.35 -22.37 6.51
N GLU A 241 11.76 -23.42 7.09
CA GLU A 241 10.99 -23.30 8.33
C GLU A 241 11.83 -22.70 9.47
N GLN A 242 13.11 -23.07 9.55
CA GLN A 242 14.04 -22.51 10.52
C GLN A 242 14.25 -21.01 10.30
N GLU A 243 14.51 -20.56 9.06
CA GLU A 243 14.68 -19.12 8.75
C GLU A 243 13.44 -18.29 9.10
N ILE A 244 12.25 -18.85 8.88
CA ILE A 244 10.97 -18.19 9.19
C ILE A 244 10.74 -18.14 10.71
N THR A 245 11.00 -19.23 11.43
CA THR A 245 10.77 -19.34 12.88
C THR A 245 11.76 -18.49 13.67
N GLU A 246 13.05 -18.51 13.28
CA GLU A 246 14.12 -17.75 13.93
C GLU A 246 14.23 -16.31 13.42
N VAL A 247 13.45 -15.96 12.38
CA VAL A 247 13.51 -14.66 11.71
C VAL A 247 14.95 -14.33 11.32
N SER A 248 15.51 -15.13 10.41
CA SER A 248 16.90 -15.02 9.99
C SER A 248 17.27 -13.63 9.46
N ASP A 249 18.57 -13.28 9.50
CA ASP A 249 19.07 -12.03 8.92
C ASP A 249 18.70 -11.93 7.44
N ARG A 250 18.83 -13.02 6.68
CA ARG A 250 18.44 -13.08 5.27
C ARG A 250 16.98 -12.68 5.06
N LEU A 251 16.08 -13.14 5.92
CA LEU A 251 14.65 -12.83 5.83
C LEU A 251 14.39 -11.37 6.17
N VAL A 252 15.00 -10.82 7.24
CA VAL A 252 14.88 -9.42 7.64
C VAL A 252 15.39 -8.50 6.53
N ASP A 253 16.61 -8.78 6.02
CA ASP A 253 17.26 -7.99 4.97
C ASP A 253 16.46 -8.00 3.65
N ALA A 254 15.70 -9.07 3.39
CA ALA A 254 14.88 -9.16 2.20
C ALA A 254 13.62 -8.30 2.26
N ILE A 255 12.94 -8.21 3.41
CA ILE A 255 11.57 -7.66 3.50
C ILE A 255 11.46 -6.31 4.20
N VAL A 256 12.50 -5.82 4.89
CA VAL A 256 12.49 -4.52 5.57
C VAL A 256 13.62 -3.64 5.06
N GLY A 257 13.30 -2.38 4.72
CA GLY A 257 14.32 -1.35 4.51
C GLY A 257 14.74 -0.76 5.86
N TYR A 258 16.01 -0.85 6.25
CA TYR A 258 16.45 -0.30 7.52
C TYR A 258 17.81 0.38 7.42
N GLY A 259 18.06 1.33 8.32
CA GLY A 259 19.27 2.12 8.37
C GLY A 259 19.05 3.58 8.00
N ASP A 260 20.06 4.19 7.40
CA ASP A 260 20.02 5.57 6.92
C ASP A 260 19.16 5.73 5.65
N PRO A 261 18.85 6.98 5.23
CA PRO A 261 18.06 7.24 4.04
C PRO A 261 18.60 6.61 2.76
N ALA A 262 19.92 6.52 2.59
CA ALA A 262 20.53 5.96 1.39
C ALA A 262 20.31 4.44 1.30
N ARG A 263 20.41 3.71 2.42
CA ARG A 263 20.12 2.27 2.50
C ARG A 263 18.63 1.98 2.26
N ILE A 264 17.74 2.78 2.84
CA ILE A 264 16.29 2.64 2.60
C ILE A 264 15.97 2.89 1.12
N ALA A 265 16.52 3.96 0.52
CA ALA A 265 16.35 4.23 -0.91
C ALA A 265 16.93 3.12 -1.81
N ALA A 266 18.03 2.47 -1.40
CA ALA A 266 18.57 1.31 -2.10
C ALA A 266 17.57 0.14 -2.10
N LYS A 267 16.92 -0.16 -0.97
CA LYS A 267 15.86 -1.19 -0.90
C LYS A 267 14.66 -0.83 -1.77
N VAL A 268 14.26 0.44 -1.85
CA VAL A 268 13.23 0.89 -2.79
C VAL A 268 13.63 0.61 -4.23
N ARG A 269 14.90 0.90 -4.62
CA ARG A 269 15.40 0.61 -5.98
C ARG A 269 15.37 -0.88 -6.32
N GLU A 270 15.63 -1.78 -5.36
CA GLU A 270 15.51 -3.23 -5.58
C GLU A 270 14.09 -3.63 -6.01
N HIS A 271 13.04 -3.09 -5.36
CA HIS A 271 11.66 -3.34 -5.75
C HIS A 271 11.30 -2.71 -7.10
N LEU A 272 11.77 -1.50 -7.38
CA LEU A 272 11.57 -0.86 -8.68
C LEU A 272 12.24 -1.66 -9.81
N ALA A 273 13.48 -2.14 -9.59
CA ALA A 273 14.19 -3.01 -10.52
C ALA A 273 13.49 -4.36 -10.73
N ALA A 274 12.81 -4.87 -9.70
CA ALA A 274 11.99 -6.07 -9.77
C ALA A 274 10.63 -5.85 -10.45
N GLY A 275 10.33 -4.63 -10.92
CA GLY A 275 9.14 -4.32 -11.71
C GLY A 275 8.01 -3.63 -10.96
N ALA A 276 8.23 -3.11 -9.76
CA ALA A 276 7.26 -2.22 -9.12
C ALA A 276 7.12 -0.91 -9.91
N ASP A 277 5.91 -0.38 -10.01
CA ASP A 277 5.67 0.97 -10.53
C ASP A 277 5.85 2.02 -9.43
N HIS A 278 5.53 1.64 -8.19
CA HIS A 278 5.55 2.53 -7.04
C HIS A 278 5.86 1.74 -5.77
N VAL A 279 6.69 2.30 -4.90
CA VAL A 279 6.97 1.74 -3.57
C VAL A 279 6.56 2.74 -2.51
N MET A 280 5.60 2.38 -1.65
CA MET A 280 5.27 3.17 -0.47
C MET A 280 6.10 2.68 0.72
N VAL A 281 6.87 3.58 1.33
CA VAL A 281 7.63 3.28 2.54
C VAL A 281 6.77 3.49 3.79
N MET A 282 6.79 2.52 4.69
CA MET A 282 5.93 2.46 5.88
C MET A 282 6.80 2.48 7.14
N PRO A 283 6.92 3.63 7.86
CA PRO A 283 7.65 3.69 9.11
C PRO A 283 7.06 2.73 10.14
N THR A 284 7.92 2.03 10.86
CA THR A 284 7.53 1.10 11.92
C THR A 284 8.33 1.36 13.18
N GLY A 285 7.78 1.01 14.35
CA GLY A 285 8.46 1.18 15.62
C GLY A 285 8.50 2.61 16.17
N THR A 286 7.61 3.49 15.67
CA THR A 286 7.52 4.90 16.09
C THR A 286 6.06 5.33 16.24
N ASP A 287 5.82 6.44 16.91
CA ASP A 287 4.51 7.10 16.98
C ASP A 287 4.21 7.91 15.70
N PHE A 288 3.07 8.61 15.68
CA PHE A 288 2.66 9.39 14.50
C PHE A 288 3.64 10.51 14.18
N ALA A 289 4.02 11.32 15.18
CA ALA A 289 4.88 12.47 14.97
C ALA A 289 6.30 12.05 14.56
N GLY A 290 6.90 11.11 15.30
CA GLY A 290 8.21 10.58 14.96
C GLY A 290 8.25 9.89 13.60
N GLY A 291 7.17 9.21 13.19
CA GLY A 291 7.06 8.64 11.86
C GLY A 291 6.99 9.69 10.75
N VAL A 292 6.28 10.80 10.97
CA VAL A 292 6.26 11.94 10.02
C VAL A 292 7.65 12.57 9.91
N ASP A 293 8.34 12.77 11.04
CA ASP A 293 9.70 13.32 11.05
C ASP A 293 10.68 12.43 10.26
N GLN A 294 10.60 11.10 10.45
CA GLN A 294 11.40 10.13 9.69
C GLN A 294 11.10 10.20 8.19
N LEU A 295 9.82 10.32 7.80
CA LEU A 295 9.43 10.43 6.39
C LEU A 295 9.90 11.75 5.76
N GLU A 296 9.86 12.85 6.49
CA GLU A 296 10.36 14.14 6.02
C GLU A 296 11.89 14.09 5.81
N GLN A 297 12.63 13.48 6.75
CA GLN A 297 14.08 13.27 6.59
C GLN A 297 14.44 12.34 5.42
N LEU A 298 13.57 11.38 5.12
CA LEU A 298 13.76 10.43 4.02
C LEU A 298 13.39 11.02 2.65
N ALA A 299 12.51 12.02 2.62
CA ALA A 299 11.95 12.57 1.40
C ALA A 299 12.98 12.95 0.33
N PRO A 300 14.14 13.59 0.62
CA PRO A 300 15.14 13.89 -0.40
C PRO A 300 15.63 12.63 -1.14
N ALA A 301 15.95 11.57 -0.40
CA ALA A 301 16.43 10.32 -0.99
C ALA A 301 15.36 9.57 -1.81
N LEU A 302 14.08 9.76 -1.50
CA LEU A 302 12.97 9.18 -2.26
C LEU A 302 12.64 10.01 -3.51
N THR A 303 12.75 11.34 -3.45
CA THR A 303 12.44 12.22 -4.59
C THR A 303 13.48 12.17 -5.70
N GLU A 304 14.72 11.78 -5.39
CA GLU A 304 15.79 11.53 -6.37
C GLU A 304 15.60 10.23 -7.18
N LEU A 305 14.67 9.35 -6.76
CA LEU A 305 14.41 8.11 -7.47
C LEU A 305 13.73 8.40 -8.82
N THR A 306 14.26 7.80 -9.87
CA THR A 306 13.68 7.88 -11.21
C THR A 306 12.92 6.60 -11.54
N PRO A 307 11.77 6.68 -12.27
CA PRO A 307 11.10 5.49 -12.76
C PRO A 307 12.06 4.67 -13.61
N GLN A 308 12.25 3.39 -13.28
CA GLN A 308 12.96 2.48 -14.16
C GLN A 308 12.02 2.09 -15.30
N ASN A 309 12.42 2.37 -16.55
CA ASN A 309 11.66 1.96 -17.71
C ASN A 309 12.00 0.49 -18.03
N PRO A 310 11.11 -0.49 -17.78
CA PRO A 310 11.41 -1.90 -18.00
C PRO A 310 11.58 -2.27 -19.48
N LEU A 311 11.31 -1.34 -20.41
CA LEU A 311 11.41 -1.56 -21.87
C LEU A 311 12.79 -1.25 -22.46
N LYS A 312 13.83 -0.93 -21.67
CA LYS A 312 15.19 -0.69 -22.15
C LYS A 312 16.21 -1.76 -21.79
N ALA A 313 15.78 -2.89 -21.25
CA ALA A 313 16.64 -4.05 -20.96
C ALA A 313 16.19 -5.24 -21.83
N SER A 314 16.44 -5.14 -23.11
CA SER A 314 16.41 -6.25 -24.08
C SER A 314 17.47 -6.00 -25.15
#